data_b24f3b57fe430fd2a8c2d3e2f17af65f
#
_entry.id   b24f3b57fe430fd2a8c2d3e2f17af65f
#
_cell.length_a   1.000
_cell.length_b   1.000
_cell.length_c   1.000
_cell.angle_alpha   90.00
_cell.angle_beta   90.00
_cell.angle_gamma   90.00
#
_symmetry.space_group_name_H-M   'P 1'
#
loop_
_entity.id
_entity.type
_entity.pdbx_description
1 polymer ?
#
loop_
_entity_poly.entity_id
_entity_poly.type
_entity_poly.pdbx_seq_one_letter_code
_entity_poly.pdbx_strand_id
1 'polypeptide(L)'
;GLGTWQNDDYDQCVESVRTALETGYRHVDTAQLYKNEAAVGEGIAVADVDREDVFLATKVWASRLSYDGVLESTERSLGKLGTDYLDLLYVHWPAREYDPEESLAAFDELYDEGRIRKVGVSNFEPDHVDRAREVLDAPVFANQVEMHPLLPQEELREYAEWTDLNLVAYSPLARGEVFDVPTLSEIADDHGVTEAQVSLAWLREKGVTAIPKATGENHIRDNWASLGLELTEAEIERIDDIDREERQVHPDFAPEAWG
;
A
#
# COMPACT_ATOMS: atom_id res chain seq x y z
N GLY A 1 5.58 0.49 5.47
CA GLY A 1 5.10 -0.89 5.56
C GLY A 1 5.86 -1.85 4.65
N LEU A 2 5.57 -3.14 4.77
CA LEU A 2 6.05 -4.17 3.84
C LEU A 2 4.93 -4.51 2.85
N GLY A 3 5.17 -4.33 1.54
CA GLY A 3 4.32 -4.85 0.48
C GLY A 3 4.69 -6.29 0.12
N THR A 4 3.70 -7.12 -0.21
CA THR A 4 3.91 -8.56 -0.48
C THR A 4 3.59 -8.98 -1.92
N TRP A 5 3.33 -8.04 -2.82
CA TRP A 5 3.06 -8.35 -4.23
C TRP A 5 4.23 -9.09 -4.89
N GLN A 6 3.95 -10.14 -5.70
CA GLN A 6 4.97 -11.00 -6.31
C GLN A 6 5.93 -11.68 -5.29
N ASN A 7 5.49 -11.88 -4.08
CA ASN A 7 6.17 -12.77 -3.14
C ASN A 7 5.46 -14.14 -3.18
N ASP A 8 5.71 -14.88 -4.26
CA ASP A 8 4.92 -16.05 -4.68
C ASP A 8 5.44 -17.37 -4.07
N ASP A 9 6.70 -17.40 -3.65
CA ASP A 9 7.26 -18.56 -2.92
C ASP A 9 6.81 -18.49 -1.46
N TYR A 10 6.19 -19.59 -1.00
CA TYR A 10 5.57 -19.66 0.32
C TYR A 10 6.58 -19.42 1.45
N ASP A 11 7.66 -20.21 1.46
CA ASP A 11 8.67 -20.16 2.52
C ASP A 11 9.41 -18.80 2.52
N GLN A 12 9.70 -18.26 1.34
CA GLN A 12 10.28 -16.92 1.19
C GLN A 12 9.34 -15.82 1.69
N CYS A 13 8.03 -15.94 1.44
CA CYS A 13 7.04 -14.99 1.92
C CYS A 13 6.95 -15.01 3.44
N VAL A 14 6.88 -16.19 4.06
CA VAL A 14 6.93 -16.36 5.52
C VAL A 14 8.17 -15.68 6.09
N GLU A 15 9.34 -15.99 5.54
CA GLU A 15 10.62 -15.47 6.03
C GLU A 15 10.74 -13.95 5.85
N SER A 16 10.27 -13.39 4.73
CA SER A 16 10.33 -11.95 4.50
C SER A 16 9.42 -11.16 5.45
N VAL A 17 8.22 -11.67 5.73
CA VAL A 17 7.30 -11.05 6.69
C VAL A 17 7.88 -11.12 8.11
N ARG A 18 8.38 -12.29 8.53
CA ARG A 18 9.05 -12.46 9.82
C ARG A 18 10.22 -11.49 9.97
N THR A 19 11.13 -11.48 9.00
CA THR A 19 12.31 -10.60 9.00
C THR A 19 11.92 -9.11 9.07
N ALA A 20 10.90 -8.70 8.34
CA ALA A 20 10.43 -7.31 8.38
C ALA A 20 9.92 -6.94 9.78
N LEU A 21 9.07 -7.78 10.39
CA LEU A 21 8.54 -7.54 11.73
C LEU A 21 9.65 -7.51 12.80
N GLU A 22 10.61 -8.44 12.74
CA GLU A 22 11.78 -8.47 13.63
C GLU A 22 12.74 -7.29 13.40
N THR A 23 12.77 -6.71 12.19
CA THR A 23 13.55 -5.49 11.88
C THR A 23 12.91 -4.23 12.49
N GLY A 24 11.58 -4.24 12.67
CA GLY A 24 10.85 -3.10 13.26
C GLY A 24 9.60 -2.69 12.48
N TYR A 25 9.35 -3.25 11.30
CA TYR A 25 8.10 -3.00 10.58
C TYR A 25 6.89 -3.36 11.44
N ARG A 26 5.82 -2.59 11.31
CA ARG A 26 4.54 -2.86 11.99
C ARG A 26 3.34 -2.79 11.03
N HIS A 27 3.56 -2.50 9.75
CA HIS A 27 2.54 -2.52 8.71
C HIS A 27 2.90 -3.57 7.67
N VAL A 28 1.99 -4.53 7.42
CA VAL A 28 2.09 -5.55 6.37
C VAL A 28 0.90 -5.42 5.44
N ASP A 29 1.17 -5.24 4.14
CA ASP A 29 0.16 -5.08 3.09
C ASP A 29 0.19 -6.27 2.13
N THR A 30 -0.97 -6.92 1.99
CA THR A 30 -1.21 -8.00 1.04
C THR A 30 -2.49 -7.79 0.25
N ALA A 31 -2.93 -8.77 -0.53
CA ALA A 31 -4.20 -8.78 -1.24
C ALA A 31 -4.64 -10.20 -1.61
N GLN A 32 -5.95 -10.40 -1.76
CA GLN A 32 -6.52 -11.67 -2.23
C GLN A 32 -5.92 -12.13 -3.58
N LEU A 33 -5.69 -11.15 -4.48
CA LEU A 33 -5.11 -11.38 -5.81
C LEU A 33 -3.70 -11.97 -5.75
N TYR A 34 -2.90 -11.65 -4.71
CA TYR A 34 -1.51 -12.10 -4.59
C TYR A 34 -1.37 -13.57 -4.23
N LYS A 35 -2.45 -14.20 -3.72
CA LYS A 35 -2.53 -15.63 -3.36
C LYS A 35 -1.52 -16.08 -2.31
N ASN A 36 -0.94 -15.14 -1.57
CA ASN A 36 0.07 -15.38 -0.54
C ASN A 36 -0.42 -15.08 0.89
N GLU A 37 -1.70 -14.78 1.10
CA GLU A 37 -2.26 -14.42 2.41
C GLU A 37 -1.94 -15.46 3.49
N ALA A 38 -1.92 -16.78 3.16
CA ALA A 38 -1.59 -17.84 4.11
C ALA A 38 -0.12 -17.76 4.58
N ALA A 39 0.81 -17.49 3.66
CA ALA A 39 2.22 -17.30 3.99
C ALA A 39 2.44 -16.00 4.80
N VAL A 40 1.71 -14.94 4.48
CA VAL A 40 1.73 -13.68 5.26
C VAL A 40 1.26 -13.93 6.69
N GLY A 41 0.13 -14.66 6.86
CA GLY A 41 -0.40 -15.02 8.18
C GLY A 41 0.58 -15.86 9.00
N GLU A 42 1.21 -16.87 8.38
CA GLU A 42 2.24 -17.67 9.04
C GLU A 42 3.47 -16.82 9.40
N GLY A 43 3.93 -15.94 8.51
CA GLY A 43 5.05 -15.03 8.78
C GLY A 43 4.81 -14.11 9.99
N ILE A 44 3.56 -13.62 10.15
CA ILE A 44 3.15 -12.87 11.34
C ILE A 44 3.15 -13.76 12.58
N ALA A 45 2.61 -14.97 12.47
CA ALA A 45 2.47 -15.90 13.61
C ALA A 45 3.81 -16.42 14.15
N VAL A 46 4.84 -16.53 13.30
CA VAL A 46 6.18 -16.99 13.71
C VAL A 46 7.14 -15.86 14.09
N ALA A 47 6.77 -14.60 13.83
CA ALA A 47 7.54 -13.45 14.27
C ALA A 47 7.39 -13.23 15.80
N ASP A 48 8.45 -12.72 16.44
CA ASP A 48 8.41 -12.36 17.88
C ASP A 48 7.75 -10.97 18.06
N VAL A 49 6.51 -10.85 17.60
CA VAL A 49 5.70 -9.61 17.64
C VAL A 49 4.23 -9.99 17.87
N ASP A 50 3.57 -9.35 18.81
CA ASP A 50 2.17 -9.60 19.09
C ASP A 50 1.28 -9.15 17.91
N ARG A 51 0.21 -9.91 17.58
CA ARG A 51 -0.71 -9.57 16.48
C ARG A 51 -1.28 -8.16 16.60
N GLU A 52 -1.54 -7.69 17.82
CA GLU A 52 -2.11 -6.37 18.09
C GLU A 52 -1.15 -5.21 17.78
N ASP A 53 0.15 -5.48 17.71
CA ASP A 53 1.18 -4.53 17.31
C ASP A 53 1.39 -4.48 15.79
N VAL A 54 0.74 -5.37 15.02
CA VAL A 54 0.84 -5.42 13.57
C VAL A 54 -0.38 -4.78 12.92
N PHE A 55 -0.18 -3.74 12.12
CA PHE A 55 -1.18 -3.18 11.23
C PHE A 55 -1.24 -4.04 9.96
N LEU A 56 -2.25 -4.90 9.86
CA LEU A 56 -2.43 -5.85 8.75
C LEU A 56 -3.49 -5.35 7.78
N ALA A 57 -3.10 -5.18 6.52
CA ALA A 57 -3.99 -4.77 5.44
C ALA A 57 -4.09 -5.84 4.35
N THR A 58 -5.30 -6.07 3.84
CA THR A 58 -5.54 -6.84 2.61
C THR A 58 -6.60 -6.15 1.75
N LYS A 59 -6.89 -6.70 0.56
CA LYS A 59 -7.73 -6.05 -0.44
C LYS A 59 -8.70 -7.04 -1.06
N VAL A 60 -9.96 -6.62 -1.22
CA VAL A 60 -10.98 -7.36 -1.98
C VAL A 60 -10.77 -7.12 -3.47
N TRP A 61 -10.59 -8.20 -4.22
CA TRP A 61 -10.36 -8.11 -5.67
C TRP A 61 -11.63 -7.69 -6.43
N ALA A 62 -11.46 -6.91 -7.49
CA ALA A 62 -12.53 -6.29 -8.28
C ALA A 62 -13.65 -7.22 -8.77
N SER A 63 -13.41 -8.53 -8.95
CA SER A 63 -14.44 -9.53 -9.30
C SER A 63 -15.09 -10.19 -8.07
N ARG A 64 -15.02 -9.58 -6.91
CA ARG A 64 -15.60 -10.03 -5.65
C ARG A 64 -16.22 -8.86 -4.87
N LEU A 65 -16.58 -7.80 -5.56
CA LEU A 65 -17.10 -6.56 -4.96
C LEU A 65 -18.63 -6.49 -4.91
N SER A 66 -19.37 -7.56 -5.29
CA SER A 66 -20.76 -7.69 -4.88
C SER A 66 -20.85 -7.81 -3.35
N TYR A 67 -21.96 -7.44 -2.76
CA TYR A 67 -22.17 -7.49 -1.30
C TYR A 67 -21.76 -8.85 -0.69
N ASP A 68 -22.37 -9.94 -1.14
CA ASP A 68 -22.03 -11.29 -0.67
C ASP A 68 -20.57 -11.67 -0.99
N GLY A 69 -20.05 -11.21 -2.14
CA GLY A 69 -18.68 -11.45 -2.56
C GLY A 69 -17.65 -10.82 -1.62
N VAL A 70 -17.91 -9.61 -1.12
CA VAL A 70 -17.07 -8.92 -0.12
C VAL A 70 -17.07 -9.71 1.19
N LEU A 71 -18.24 -10.06 1.72
CA LEU A 71 -18.37 -10.81 2.99
C LEU A 71 -17.65 -12.16 2.91
N GLU A 72 -18.00 -12.98 1.90
CA GLU A 72 -17.40 -14.31 1.73
C GLU A 72 -15.88 -14.28 1.50
N SER A 73 -15.40 -13.32 0.73
CA SER A 73 -13.97 -13.25 0.42
C SER A 73 -13.17 -12.72 1.60
N THR A 74 -13.74 -11.84 2.41
CA THR A 74 -13.11 -11.34 3.64
C THR A 74 -12.99 -12.46 4.68
N GLU A 75 -14.02 -13.27 4.89
CA GLU A 75 -13.94 -14.44 5.76
C GLU A 75 -12.84 -15.43 5.32
N ARG A 76 -12.69 -15.65 4.02
CA ARG A 76 -11.59 -16.49 3.49
C ARG A 76 -10.22 -15.87 3.73
N SER A 77 -10.09 -14.53 3.62
CA SER A 77 -8.84 -13.82 3.89
C SER A 77 -8.47 -13.94 5.37
N LEU A 78 -9.41 -13.71 6.28
CA LEU A 78 -9.23 -13.89 7.72
C LEU A 78 -8.76 -15.30 8.07
N GLY A 79 -9.43 -16.32 7.49
CA GLY A 79 -9.05 -17.73 7.69
C GLY A 79 -7.63 -18.05 7.20
N LYS A 80 -7.19 -17.50 6.07
CA LYS A 80 -5.82 -17.68 5.53
C LYS A 80 -4.79 -16.92 6.35
N LEU A 81 -5.09 -15.69 6.76
CA LEU A 81 -4.23 -14.84 7.56
C LEU A 81 -4.14 -15.30 9.02
N GLY A 82 -5.01 -16.24 9.46
CA GLY A 82 -5.02 -16.77 10.82
C GLY A 82 -5.38 -15.73 11.88
N THR A 83 -6.27 -14.80 11.57
CA THR A 83 -6.69 -13.71 12.47
C THR A 83 -8.19 -13.51 12.43
N ASP A 84 -8.75 -12.96 13.51
CA ASP A 84 -10.18 -12.68 13.62
C ASP A 84 -10.57 -11.28 13.09
N TYR A 85 -9.58 -10.41 12.85
CA TYR A 85 -9.78 -9.05 12.36
C TYR A 85 -8.64 -8.58 11.45
N LEU A 86 -8.97 -7.61 10.58
CA LEU A 86 -8.02 -6.82 9.79
C LEU A 86 -7.94 -5.41 10.36
N ASP A 87 -6.76 -4.80 10.29
CA ASP A 87 -6.63 -3.37 10.63
C ASP A 87 -7.15 -2.49 9.50
N LEU A 88 -7.03 -2.95 8.25
CA LEU A 88 -7.52 -2.24 7.08
C LEU A 88 -7.93 -3.20 5.97
N LEU A 89 -9.12 -3.01 5.42
CA LEU A 89 -9.59 -3.70 4.22
C LEU A 89 -9.79 -2.69 3.10
N TYR A 90 -9.22 -2.97 1.94
CA TYR A 90 -9.33 -2.11 0.76
C TYR A 90 -10.31 -2.66 -0.29
N VAL A 91 -11.04 -1.77 -0.94
CA VAL A 91 -11.49 -1.98 -2.32
C VAL A 91 -10.24 -1.91 -3.21
N HIS A 92 -9.86 -3.00 -3.91
CA HIS A 92 -8.59 -3.06 -4.65
C HIS A 92 -8.59 -2.18 -5.91
N TRP A 93 -9.72 -2.09 -6.61
CA TRP A 93 -9.95 -1.24 -7.79
C TRP A 93 -11.43 -0.88 -7.89
N PRO A 94 -11.79 0.37 -8.28
CA PRO A 94 -13.17 0.74 -8.57
C PRO A 94 -13.60 0.25 -9.97
N ALA A 95 -13.64 -1.06 -10.16
CA ALA A 95 -13.84 -1.67 -11.48
C ALA A 95 -14.59 -3.01 -11.39
N ARG A 96 -15.05 -3.51 -12.52
CA ARG A 96 -15.74 -4.80 -12.69
C ARG A 96 -17.04 -4.90 -11.90
N GLU A 97 -17.06 -5.61 -10.77
CA GLU A 97 -18.23 -5.80 -9.91
C GLU A 97 -18.38 -4.68 -8.86
N TYR A 98 -17.54 -3.63 -8.93
CA TYR A 98 -17.67 -2.51 -8.01
C TYR A 98 -18.94 -1.70 -8.34
N ASP A 99 -19.84 -1.71 -7.40
CA ASP A 99 -20.99 -0.81 -7.30
C ASP A 99 -20.90 -0.12 -5.93
N PRO A 100 -20.80 1.22 -5.87
CA PRO A 100 -20.59 1.90 -4.59
C PRO A 100 -21.62 1.52 -3.52
N GLU A 101 -22.91 1.49 -3.86
CA GLU A 101 -23.98 1.23 -2.92
C GLU A 101 -23.96 -0.21 -2.40
N GLU A 102 -23.73 -1.18 -3.28
CA GLU A 102 -23.72 -2.60 -2.93
C GLU A 102 -22.42 -3.01 -2.24
N SER A 103 -21.29 -2.62 -2.86
CA SER A 103 -19.97 -3.01 -2.35
C SER A 103 -19.69 -2.42 -0.98
N LEU A 104 -19.92 -1.11 -0.82
CA LEU A 104 -19.53 -0.39 0.39
C LEU A 104 -20.45 -0.70 1.58
N ALA A 105 -21.71 -1.07 1.33
CA ALA A 105 -22.59 -1.57 2.38
C ALA A 105 -22.03 -2.82 3.08
N ALA A 106 -21.34 -3.71 2.34
CA ALA A 106 -20.68 -4.87 2.94
C ALA A 106 -19.41 -4.48 3.75
N PHE A 107 -18.71 -3.41 3.34
CA PHE A 107 -17.60 -2.87 4.16
C PHE A 107 -18.10 -2.26 5.46
N ASP A 108 -19.23 -1.56 5.44
CA ASP A 108 -19.87 -1.02 6.68
C ASP A 108 -20.29 -2.16 7.62
N GLU A 109 -20.90 -3.24 7.11
CA GLU A 109 -21.25 -4.40 7.93
C GLU A 109 -20.01 -5.02 8.58
N LEU A 110 -18.93 -5.25 7.82
CA LEU A 110 -17.68 -5.78 8.36
C LEU A 110 -17.02 -4.85 9.39
N TYR A 111 -17.17 -3.54 9.21
CA TYR A 111 -16.69 -2.53 10.15
C TYR A 111 -17.50 -2.55 11.45
N ASP A 112 -18.82 -2.58 11.37
CA ASP A 112 -19.73 -2.61 12.51
C ASP A 112 -19.58 -3.92 13.33
N GLU A 113 -19.32 -5.05 12.67
CA GLU A 113 -19.02 -6.32 13.31
C GLU A 113 -17.61 -6.40 13.91
N GLY A 114 -16.76 -5.40 13.67
CA GLY A 114 -15.37 -5.36 14.12
C GLY A 114 -14.46 -6.36 13.40
N ARG A 115 -14.89 -6.89 12.24
CA ARG A 115 -14.08 -7.76 11.39
C ARG A 115 -12.97 -6.97 10.68
N ILE A 116 -13.22 -5.69 10.44
CA ILE A 116 -12.24 -4.73 9.97
C ILE A 116 -12.26 -3.48 10.87
N ARG A 117 -11.09 -2.91 11.14
CA ARG A 117 -10.96 -1.70 11.97
C ARG A 117 -11.05 -0.41 11.16
N LYS A 118 -10.74 -0.49 9.87
CA LYS A 118 -10.69 0.65 8.95
C LYS A 118 -11.11 0.21 7.56
N VAL A 119 -11.74 1.13 6.81
CA VAL A 119 -12.08 0.98 5.40
C VAL A 119 -11.10 1.79 4.57
N GLY A 120 -10.56 1.19 3.51
CA GLY A 120 -9.71 1.84 2.53
C GLY A 120 -10.15 1.61 1.10
N VAL A 121 -9.65 2.43 0.23
CA VAL A 121 -9.84 2.30 -1.22
C VAL A 121 -8.46 2.26 -1.89
N SER A 122 -8.38 1.71 -3.09
CA SER A 122 -7.14 1.67 -3.84
C SER A 122 -7.39 1.97 -5.31
N ASN A 123 -6.55 2.81 -5.90
CA ASN A 123 -6.67 3.25 -7.28
C ASN A 123 -7.93 4.08 -7.54
N PHE A 124 -8.33 4.88 -6.56
CA PHE A 124 -9.46 5.78 -6.63
C PHE A 124 -8.98 7.18 -7.00
N GLU A 125 -9.63 7.80 -7.98
CA GLU A 125 -9.53 9.22 -8.27
C GLU A 125 -10.35 10.03 -7.25
N PRO A 126 -10.15 11.35 -7.11
CA PRO A 126 -10.89 12.19 -6.16
C PRO A 126 -12.41 11.98 -6.18
N ASP A 127 -13.03 11.97 -7.37
CA ASP A 127 -14.48 11.78 -7.53
C ASP A 127 -14.96 10.39 -7.02
N HIS A 128 -14.11 9.37 -7.18
CA HIS A 128 -14.41 8.05 -6.65
C HIS A 128 -14.35 8.02 -5.11
N VAL A 129 -13.38 8.74 -4.53
CA VAL A 129 -13.27 8.86 -3.06
C VAL A 129 -14.43 9.64 -2.50
N ASP A 130 -14.83 10.76 -3.13
CA ASP A 130 -16.00 11.55 -2.72
C ASP A 130 -17.26 10.69 -2.76
N ARG A 131 -17.44 9.91 -3.83
CA ARG A 131 -18.58 9.00 -3.93
C ARG A 131 -18.55 7.91 -2.84
N ALA A 132 -17.39 7.35 -2.55
CA ALA A 132 -17.27 6.38 -1.45
C ALA A 132 -17.64 7.00 -0.10
N ARG A 133 -17.23 8.23 0.17
CA ARG A 133 -17.55 8.96 1.41
C ARG A 133 -19.03 9.32 1.54
N GLU A 134 -19.74 9.51 0.42
CA GLU A 134 -21.18 9.75 0.43
C GLU A 134 -21.99 8.49 0.80
N VAL A 135 -21.46 7.31 0.50
CA VAL A 135 -22.16 6.04 0.64
C VAL A 135 -21.81 5.36 1.97
N LEU A 136 -20.52 5.37 2.37
CA LEU A 136 -20.05 4.74 3.59
C LEU A 136 -20.51 5.49 4.84
N ASP A 137 -20.97 4.73 5.84
CA ASP A 137 -21.11 5.22 7.21
C ASP A 137 -19.75 5.25 7.93
N ALA A 138 -18.87 4.27 7.64
CA ALA A 138 -17.49 4.25 8.13
C ALA A 138 -16.60 5.28 7.40
N PRO A 139 -15.63 5.90 8.08
CA PRO A 139 -14.72 6.84 7.40
C PRO A 139 -13.79 6.11 6.40
N VAL A 140 -13.61 6.69 5.21
CA VAL A 140 -12.56 6.28 4.28
C VAL A 140 -11.21 6.67 4.89
N PHE A 141 -10.45 5.68 5.35
CA PHE A 141 -9.20 5.89 6.07
C PHE A 141 -8.02 6.18 5.14
N ALA A 142 -7.91 5.47 4.03
CA ALA A 142 -6.75 5.60 3.13
C ALA A 142 -7.13 5.33 1.66
N ASN A 143 -6.37 5.96 0.74
CA ASN A 143 -6.32 5.58 -0.66
C ASN A 143 -4.92 5.07 -0.99
N GLN A 144 -4.83 3.82 -1.46
CA GLN A 144 -3.57 3.21 -1.87
C GLN A 144 -3.39 3.34 -3.38
N VAL A 145 -2.34 4.04 -3.81
CA VAL A 145 -2.08 4.36 -5.22
C VAL A 145 -0.63 4.11 -5.60
N GLU A 146 -0.35 3.99 -6.90
CA GLU A 146 1.01 4.05 -7.39
C GLU A 146 1.59 5.44 -7.13
N MET A 147 2.72 5.50 -6.40
CA MET A 147 3.39 6.77 -6.17
C MET A 147 4.88 6.57 -5.92
N HIS A 148 5.70 7.36 -6.61
CA HIS A 148 7.17 7.36 -6.55
C HIS A 148 7.68 8.65 -7.21
N PRO A 149 9.00 8.97 -7.18
CA PRO A 149 9.53 10.20 -7.79
C PRO A 149 9.21 10.41 -9.26
N LEU A 150 8.93 9.31 -10.02
CA LEU A 150 8.52 9.37 -11.43
C LEU A 150 6.98 9.37 -11.60
N LEU A 151 6.22 9.46 -10.53
CA LEU A 151 4.76 9.61 -10.53
C LEU A 151 4.33 10.27 -9.20
N PRO A 152 4.50 11.60 -9.06
CA PRO A 152 4.34 12.30 -7.80
C PRO A 152 2.89 12.49 -7.34
N GLN A 153 1.89 12.22 -8.21
CA GLN A 153 0.45 12.28 -7.89
C GLN A 153 0.03 13.62 -7.26
N GLU A 154 0.43 14.75 -7.84
CA GLU A 154 0.25 16.07 -7.23
C GLU A 154 -1.21 16.38 -6.92
N GLU A 155 -2.11 16.23 -7.88
CA GLU A 155 -3.55 16.50 -7.68
C GLU A 155 -4.14 15.62 -6.58
N LEU A 156 -3.76 14.35 -6.54
CA LEU A 156 -4.26 13.41 -5.53
C LEU A 156 -3.68 13.72 -4.14
N ARG A 157 -2.43 14.20 -4.07
CA ARG A 157 -1.81 14.64 -2.81
C ARG A 157 -2.50 15.91 -2.27
N GLU A 158 -2.74 16.89 -3.12
CA GLU A 158 -3.47 18.13 -2.74
C GLU A 158 -4.88 17.80 -2.26
N TYR A 159 -5.58 16.92 -2.98
CA TYR A 159 -6.89 16.42 -2.55
C TYR A 159 -6.82 15.70 -1.19
N ALA A 160 -5.83 14.84 -1.00
CA ALA A 160 -5.66 14.07 0.23
C ALA A 160 -5.35 14.96 1.43
N GLU A 161 -4.51 16.00 1.27
CA GLU A 161 -4.21 16.99 2.30
C GLU A 161 -5.47 17.79 2.68
N TRP A 162 -6.22 18.25 1.66
CA TRP A 162 -7.44 19.03 1.90
C TRP A 162 -8.54 18.22 2.61
N THR A 163 -8.59 16.89 2.38
CA THR A 163 -9.65 16.00 2.88
C THR A 163 -9.24 15.12 4.05
N ASP A 164 -8.04 15.29 4.59
CA ASP A 164 -7.45 14.46 5.66
C ASP A 164 -7.46 12.95 5.30
N LEU A 165 -7.14 12.63 4.04
CA LEU A 165 -7.07 11.27 3.52
C LEU A 165 -5.63 10.76 3.57
N ASN A 166 -5.40 9.60 4.18
CA ASN A 166 -4.06 9.00 4.15
C ASN A 166 -3.75 8.43 2.77
N LEU A 167 -2.59 8.77 2.21
CA LEU A 167 -2.08 8.12 1.01
C LEU A 167 -1.11 7.01 1.36
N VAL A 168 -1.24 5.89 0.63
CA VAL A 168 -0.33 4.74 0.72
C VAL A 168 0.24 4.47 -0.66
N ALA A 169 1.57 4.55 -0.78
CA ALA A 169 2.29 4.39 -2.03
C ALA A 169 2.65 2.92 -2.29
N TYR A 170 2.02 2.30 -3.28
CA TYR A 170 2.52 1.04 -3.82
C TYR A 170 3.52 1.32 -4.96
N SER A 171 4.36 0.32 -5.31
CA SER A 171 5.48 0.47 -6.24
C SER A 171 6.38 1.69 -5.94
N PRO A 172 6.72 1.97 -4.67
CA PRO A 172 7.42 3.21 -4.29
C PRO A 172 8.83 3.33 -4.88
N LEU A 173 9.34 2.27 -5.49
CA LEU A 173 10.62 2.20 -6.20
C LEU A 173 10.44 2.11 -7.72
N ALA A 174 9.24 2.46 -8.26
CA ALA A 174 8.92 2.40 -9.69
C ALA A 174 9.39 1.08 -10.35
N ARG A 175 9.23 -0.06 -9.65
CA ARG A 175 9.69 -1.39 -10.09
C ARG A 175 11.17 -1.48 -10.45
N GLY A 176 11.98 -0.57 -9.92
CA GLY A 176 13.42 -0.51 -10.15
C GLY A 176 13.88 0.68 -10.98
N GLU A 177 12.98 1.41 -11.65
CA GLU A 177 13.32 2.58 -12.47
C GLU A 177 13.98 3.72 -11.66
N VAL A 178 13.78 3.77 -10.34
CA VAL A 178 14.43 4.76 -9.47
C VAL A 178 15.95 4.64 -9.49
N PHE A 179 16.51 3.46 -9.78
CA PHE A 179 17.96 3.23 -9.84
C PHE A 179 18.62 3.81 -11.11
N ASP A 180 17.82 4.15 -12.11
CA ASP A 180 18.28 4.74 -13.37
C ASP A 180 17.98 6.25 -13.45
N VAL A 181 17.68 6.89 -12.31
CA VAL A 181 17.39 8.34 -12.22
C VAL A 181 18.61 9.09 -11.70
N PRO A 182 19.32 9.89 -12.54
CA PRO A 182 20.55 10.57 -12.13
C PRO A 182 20.42 11.42 -10.87
N THR A 183 19.32 12.16 -10.73
CA THR A 183 19.05 12.99 -9.54
C THR A 183 19.03 12.16 -8.26
N LEU A 184 18.40 10.98 -8.28
CA LEU A 184 18.33 10.09 -7.12
C LEU A 184 19.71 9.48 -6.82
N SER A 185 20.45 9.08 -7.85
CA SER A 185 21.82 8.52 -7.70
C SER A 185 22.78 9.55 -7.11
N GLU A 186 22.75 10.81 -7.56
CA GLU A 186 23.58 11.89 -7.03
C GLU A 186 23.28 12.13 -5.53
N ILE A 187 22.00 12.21 -5.16
CA ILE A 187 21.59 12.39 -3.74
C ILE A 187 22.01 11.18 -2.91
N ALA A 188 21.83 9.96 -3.44
CA ALA A 188 22.23 8.73 -2.77
C ALA A 188 23.75 8.69 -2.50
N ASP A 189 24.54 9.06 -3.49
CA ASP A 189 26.01 9.14 -3.37
C ASP A 189 26.44 10.18 -2.32
N ASP A 190 25.82 11.36 -2.30
CA ASP A 190 26.13 12.44 -1.35
C ASP A 190 25.85 12.01 0.11
N HIS A 191 24.83 11.21 0.33
CA HIS A 191 24.46 10.67 1.64
C HIS A 191 25.11 9.30 1.97
N GLY A 192 25.70 8.62 0.98
CA GLY A 192 26.26 7.27 1.13
C GLY A 192 25.19 6.21 1.38
N VAL A 193 24.03 6.35 0.73
CA VAL A 193 22.84 5.48 0.84
C VAL A 193 22.44 4.94 -0.55
N THR A 194 21.29 4.25 -0.64
CA THR A 194 20.75 3.76 -1.91
C THR A 194 19.67 4.69 -2.47
N GLU A 195 19.46 4.68 -3.78
CA GLU A 195 18.34 5.38 -4.44
C GLU A 195 16.99 4.92 -3.90
N ALA A 196 16.89 3.66 -3.47
CA ALA A 196 15.71 3.14 -2.79
C ALA A 196 15.44 3.92 -1.49
N GLN A 197 16.47 4.16 -0.68
CA GLN A 197 16.33 4.95 0.55
C GLN A 197 15.94 6.40 0.25
N VAL A 198 16.51 7.00 -0.79
CA VAL A 198 16.16 8.37 -1.24
C VAL A 198 14.69 8.45 -1.65
N SER A 199 14.22 7.52 -2.49
CA SER A 199 12.82 7.47 -2.92
C SER A 199 11.84 7.29 -1.75
N LEU A 200 12.16 6.41 -0.81
CA LEU A 200 11.34 6.16 0.37
C LEU A 200 11.35 7.35 1.35
N ALA A 201 12.49 8.01 1.52
CA ALA A 201 12.59 9.21 2.34
C ALA A 201 11.78 10.36 1.72
N TRP A 202 11.86 10.57 0.40
CA TRP A 202 11.05 11.55 -0.30
C TRP A 202 9.55 11.32 -0.10
N LEU A 203 9.05 10.08 -0.23
CA LEU A 203 7.63 9.75 0.05
C LEU A 203 7.24 10.10 1.50
N ARG A 204 8.12 9.82 2.46
CA ARG A 204 7.88 10.17 3.85
C ARG A 204 7.79 11.69 4.06
N GLU A 205 8.65 12.48 3.42
CA GLU A 205 8.60 13.96 3.48
C GLU A 205 7.30 14.52 2.84
N LYS A 206 6.71 13.77 1.88
CA LYS A 206 5.38 14.09 1.33
C LYS A 206 4.22 13.61 2.22
N GLY A 207 4.48 13.05 3.40
CA GLY A 207 3.45 12.53 4.31
C GLY A 207 2.80 11.24 3.85
N VAL A 208 3.42 10.50 2.91
CA VAL A 208 2.88 9.30 2.28
C VAL A 208 3.49 8.04 2.90
N THR A 209 2.64 7.07 3.22
CA THR A 209 3.08 5.76 3.71
C THR A 209 3.54 4.88 2.55
N ALA A 210 4.81 4.56 2.47
CA ALA A 210 5.34 3.66 1.45
C ALA A 210 5.26 2.18 1.87
N ILE A 211 4.94 1.29 0.90
CA ILE A 211 4.90 -0.16 1.07
C ILE A 211 5.81 -0.88 0.05
N PRO A 212 7.14 -0.65 0.10
CA PRO A 212 8.06 -1.34 -0.78
C PRO A 212 7.98 -2.85 -0.61
N LYS A 213 8.01 -3.59 -1.73
CA LYS A 213 8.16 -5.05 -1.71
C LYS A 213 9.63 -5.40 -1.60
N ALA A 214 9.95 -6.27 -0.65
CA ALA A 214 11.26 -6.87 -0.52
C ALA A 214 11.13 -8.32 -0.04
N THR A 215 11.91 -9.23 -0.62
CA THR A 215 11.93 -10.65 -0.25
C THR A 215 13.23 -11.07 0.44
N GLY A 216 14.32 -10.37 0.19
CA GLY A 216 15.61 -10.62 0.81
C GLY A 216 15.86 -9.74 2.03
N GLU A 217 16.46 -10.30 3.08
CA GLU A 217 16.78 -9.60 4.34
C GLU A 217 17.54 -8.27 4.09
N ASN A 218 18.52 -8.28 3.18
CA ASN A 218 19.30 -7.06 2.89
C ASN A 218 18.42 -5.93 2.37
N HIS A 219 17.50 -6.21 1.44
CA HIS A 219 16.60 -5.20 0.90
C HIS A 219 15.55 -4.74 1.93
N ILE A 220 15.07 -5.65 2.80
CA ILE A 220 14.16 -5.31 3.89
C ILE A 220 14.83 -4.32 4.84
N ARG A 221 16.07 -4.61 5.25
CA ARG A 221 16.86 -3.73 6.15
C ARG A 221 17.26 -2.42 5.47
N ASP A 222 17.62 -2.46 4.18
CA ASP A 222 17.95 -1.27 3.39
C ASP A 222 16.75 -0.32 3.29
N ASN A 223 15.57 -0.85 2.92
CA ASN A 223 14.33 -0.06 2.90
C ASN A 223 13.98 0.51 4.29
N TRP A 224 14.18 -0.27 5.35
CA TRP A 224 13.96 0.20 6.72
C TRP A 224 14.89 1.35 7.12
N ALA A 225 16.15 1.30 6.68
CA ALA A 225 17.14 2.31 6.98
C ALA A 225 16.80 3.69 6.39
N SER A 226 15.91 3.75 5.38
CA SER A 226 15.39 5.02 4.84
C SER A 226 14.72 5.91 5.90
N LEU A 227 14.24 5.32 7.00
CA LEU A 227 13.65 6.08 8.11
C LEU A 227 14.63 7.01 8.82
N GLY A 228 15.93 6.73 8.71
CA GLY A 228 17.00 7.56 9.27
C GLY A 228 17.56 8.60 8.29
N LEU A 229 17.14 8.59 7.04
CA LEU A 229 17.60 9.54 6.03
C LEU A 229 16.75 10.82 6.09
N GLU A 230 17.38 11.96 6.34
CA GLU A 230 16.75 13.28 6.27
C GLU A 230 17.20 13.98 4.98
N LEU A 231 16.25 14.30 4.10
CA LEU A 231 16.48 15.07 2.89
C LEU A 231 16.36 16.57 3.19
N THR A 232 17.23 17.36 2.58
CA THR A 232 17.12 18.82 2.63
C THR A 232 16.00 19.31 1.71
N GLU A 233 15.45 20.53 1.96
CA GLU A 233 14.47 21.15 1.07
C GLU A 233 14.97 21.22 -0.38
N ALA A 234 16.25 21.55 -0.60
CA ALA A 234 16.84 21.63 -1.93
C ALA A 234 16.92 20.24 -2.64
N GLU A 235 17.12 19.17 -1.90
CA GLU A 235 17.09 17.80 -2.48
C GLU A 235 15.67 17.38 -2.81
N ILE A 236 14.69 17.71 -1.95
CA ILE A 236 13.27 17.48 -2.22
C ILE A 236 12.84 18.21 -3.48
N GLU A 237 13.18 19.51 -3.61
CA GLU A 237 12.90 20.31 -4.81
C GLU A 237 13.54 19.69 -6.07
N ARG A 238 14.80 19.22 -5.99
CA ARG A 238 15.46 18.53 -7.12
C ARG A 238 14.76 17.24 -7.53
N ILE A 239 14.17 16.51 -6.57
CA ILE A 239 13.39 15.30 -6.87
C ILE A 239 12.03 15.67 -7.47
N ASP A 240 11.39 16.71 -6.96
CA ASP A 240 10.12 17.23 -7.48
C ASP A 240 10.25 17.77 -8.91
N ASP A 241 11.42 18.31 -9.28
CA ASP A 241 11.74 18.85 -10.61
C ASP A 241 12.14 17.75 -11.65
N ILE A 242 12.01 16.47 -11.33
CA ILE A 242 12.32 15.40 -12.29
C ILE A 242 11.29 15.45 -13.44
N ASP A 243 11.77 15.88 -14.63
CA ASP A 243 10.97 15.96 -15.86
C ASP A 243 10.87 14.59 -16.58
N ARG A 244 10.39 13.58 -15.83
CA ARG A 244 10.11 12.24 -16.34
C ARG A 244 8.93 11.68 -15.55
N GLU A 245 7.82 11.49 -16.21
CA GLU A 245 6.63 10.89 -15.60
C GLU A 245 6.37 9.52 -16.19
N GLU A 246 6.30 8.50 -15.35
CA GLU A 246 6.10 7.11 -15.76
C GLU A 246 5.19 6.35 -14.80
N ARG A 247 4.04 5.93 -15.27
CA ARG A 247 3.18 4.99 -14.56
C ARG A 247 3.53 3.55 -14.91
N GLN A 248 3.70 2.70 -13.90
CA GLN A 248 4.08 1.28 -14.06
C GLN A 248 2.88 0.34 -14.12
N VAL A 249 1.71 0.78 -13.64
CA VAL A 249 0.51 -0.05 -13.52
C VAL A 249 -0.61 0.51 -14.37
N HIS A 250 -0.87 -0.15 -15.52
CA HIS A 250 -1.87 0.23 -16.52
C HIS A 250 -2.75 -0.98 -16.90
N PRO A 251 -3.66 -1.46 -16.03
CA PRO A 251 -4.55 -2.54 -16.42
C PRO A 251 -5.65 -2.03 -17.37
N ASP A 252 -6.07 -2.87 -18.30
CA ASP A 252 -7.12 -2.54 -19.32
C ASP A 252 -8.47 -2.11 -18.73
N PHE A 253 -8.69 -2.38 -17.44
CA PHE A 253 -9.90 -2.02 -16.69
C PHE A 253 -9.75 -0.80 -15.80
N ALA A 254 -8.59 -0.13 -15.82
CA ALA A 254 -8.39 1.09 -15.05
C ALA A 254 -9.41 2.17 -15.44
N PRO A 255 -9.81 3.07 -14.53
CA PRO A 255 -10.64 4.22 -14.85
C PRO A 255 -10.04 5.06 -15.99
N GLU A 256 -10.89 5.71 -16.80
CA GLU A 256 -10.42 6.54 -17.93
C GLU A 256 -9.46 7.67 -17.49
N ALA A 257 -9.68 8.21 -16.29
CA ALA A 257 -8.81 9.26 -15.71
C ALA A 257 -7.47 8.73 -15.16
N TRP A 258 -7.28 7.41 -15.16
CA TRP A 258 -6.05 6.78 -14.67
C TRP A 258 -4.82 7.06 -15.56
N GLY A 259 -5.00 7.71 -16.65
CA GLY A 259 -4.15 8.36 -17.65
C GLY A 259 -2.74 7.91 -17.84
#